data_709ff42817f53296ffe826247a3b8d3e
#
_entry.id   709ff42817f53296ffe826247a3b8d3e
#
_cell.length_a   1.000
_cell.length_b   1.000
_cell.length_c   1.000
_cell.angle_alpha   90.00
_cell.angle_beta   90.00
_cell.angle_gamma   90.00
#
_symmetry.space_group_name_H-M   'P 1'
#
loop_
_entity.id
_entity.type
_entity.pdbx_description
1 polymer ?
#
loop_
_entity_poly.entity_id
_entity_poly.type
_entity_poly.pdbx_seq_one_letter_code
_entity_poly.pdbx_strand_id
1 'polypeptide(L)'
;MTASTQLPLIVCFGDSLTAGYQTPGPANAHEQETPYGHVLQEYLGQRGRVEISGICGEVTGEMVLRFRGTVLDRKPQMVIILGGTNDLGWNADPAEIMRNLVKMYESARAASIVPVPVTVPSIRVDAGADHPDAAAWLAGHIQRRQQLNRLIADYAGRKGLSYFDLFTATADPDSLMLAEAYSNDGLHLTTSGYRLFGRLLY
;
A
#
# COMPACT_ATOMS: atom_id res chain seq x y z
N MET A 1 23.93 -6.41 -33.49
CA MET A 1 23.82 -6.45 -32.02
C MET A 1 22.35 -6.24 -31.70
N THR A 2 21.62 -7.32 -31.44
CA THR A 2 20.20 -7.24 -31.01
C THR A 2 20.22 -6.73 -29.58
N ALA A 3 19.72 -5.50 -29.35
CA ALA A 3 19.45 -5.01 -28.03
C ALA A 3 18.53 -6.03 -27.35
N SER A 4 19.01 -6.66 -26.31
CA SER A 4 18.16 -7.47 -25.42
C SER A 4 17.14 -6.50 -24.82
N THR A 5 15.93 -6.48 -25.37
CA THR A 5 14.82 -5.72 -24.79
C THR A 5 14.39 -6.43 -23.52
N GLN A 6 15.11 -6.13 -22.43
CA GLN A 6 14.71 -6.60 -21.11
C GLN A 6 13.30 -6.03 -20.83
N LEU A 7 12.38 -6.92 -20.43
CA LEU A 7 11.00 -6.51 -20.10
C LEU A 7 11.00 -5.44 -19.01
N PRO A 8 10.11 -4.45 -19.09
CA PRO A 8 9.94 -3.46 -18.03
C PRO A 8 9.75 -4.13 -16.67
N LEU A 9 10.52 -3.71 -15.67
CA LEU A 9 10.38 -4.17 -14.30
C LEU A 9 9.56 -3.17 -13.49
N ILE A 10 8.55 -3.67 -12.78
CA ILE A 10 7.77 -2.94 -11.77
C ILE A 10 8.06 -3.59 -10.42
N VAL A 11 8.40 -2.80 -9.41
CA VAL A 11 8.55 -3.28 -8.04
C VAL A 11 7.36 -2.81 -7.20
N CYS A 12 6.64 -3.75 -6.58
CA CYS A 12 5.66 -3.47 -5.54
C CYS A 12 6.40 -3.47 -4.20
N PHE A 13 6.47 -2.31 -3.54
CA PHE A 13 7.28 -2.10 -2.35
C PHE A 13 6.41 -1.61 -1.18
N GLY A 14 6.50 -2.26 -0.01
CA GLY A 14 5.70 -1.89 1.15
C GLY A 14 5.71 -2.92 2.27
N ASP A 15 4.67 -2.89 3.07
CA ASP A 15 4.46 -3.70 4.26
C ASP A 15 3.63 -5.00 3.99
N SER A 16 2.87 -5.48 4.99
CA SER A 16 2.00 -6.66 4.88
C SER A 16 0.93 -6.52 3.79
N LEU A 17 0.46 -5.30 3.51
CA LEU A 17 -0.50 -5.04 2.44
C LEU A 17 0.14 -5.22 1.04
N THR A 18 1.44 -5.10 0.93
CA THR A 18 2.18 -5.40 -0.30
C THR A 18 2.56 -6.88 -0.37
N ALA A 19 2.91 -7.51 0.76
CA ALA A 19 3.09 -8.95 0.84
C ALA A 19 1.80 -9.72 0.51
N GLY A 20 0.63 -9.08 0.68
CA GLY A 20 -0.66 -9.68 0.40
C GLY A 20 -1.19 -10.53 1.56
N TYR A 21 -0.70 -10.26 2.78
CA TYR A 21 -1.11 -11.00 3.98
C TYR A 21 -2.63 -10.92 4.22
N GLN A 22 -3.22 -12.05 4.60
CA GLN A 22 -4.62 -12.15 4.99
C GLN A 22 -4.74 -12.95 6.27
N THR A 23 -5.54 -12.45 7.20
CA THR A 23 -5.95 -13.23 8.37
C THR A 23 -6.95 -14.33 7.98
N PRO A 24 -7.00 -15.45 8.72
CA PRO A 24 -8.05 -16.45 8.53
C PRO A 24 -9.45 -15.84 8.60
N GLY A 25 -10.36 -16.37 7.82
CA GLY A 25 -11.75 -15.91 7.73
C GLY A 25 -12.69 -17.06 7.35
N PRO A 26 -14.00 -16.78 7.22
CA PRO A 26 -15.00 -17.81 6.93
C PRO A 26 -14.74 -18.59 5.62
N ALA A 27 -14.13 -17.93 4.65
CA ALA A 27 -13.81 -18.55 3.35
C ALA A 27 -12.47 -19.28 3.34
N ASN A 28 -11.62 -19.06 4.36
CA ASN A 28 -10.29 -19.64 4.44
C ASN A 28 -9.81 -19.72 5.90
N ALA A 29 -9.64 -20.94 6.40
CA ALA A 29 -9.26 -21.20 7.79
C ALA A 29 -7.76 -20.98 8.09
N HIS A 30 -6.94 -20.66 7.09
CA HIS A 30 -5.51 -20.47 7.23
C HIS A 30 -5.08 -19.10 6.78
N GLU A 31 -3.96 -18.60 7.29
CA GLU A 31 -3.29 -17.43 6.76
C GLU A 31 -2.94 -17.64 5.28
N GLN A 32 -3.11 -16.60 4.50
CA GLN A 32 -2.80 -16.61 3.06
C GLN A 32 -2.01 -15.37 2.67
N GLU A 33 -1.31 -15.49 1.57
CA GLU A 33 -0.75 -14.36 0.85
C GLU A 33 -1.36 -14.28 -0.55
N THR A 34 -1.95 -13.14 -0.87
CA THR A 34 -2.47 -12.83 -2.22
C THR A 34 -1.93 -11.46 -2.65
N PRO A 35 -0.63 -11.34 -2.95
CA PRO A 35 -0.06 -10.06 -3.31
C PRO A 35 -0.78 -9.44 -4.52
N TYR A 36 -1.19 -8.18 -4.43
CA TYR A 36 -1.79 -7.45 -5.56
C TYR A 36 -0.87 -7.41 -6.79
N GLY A 37 0.44 -7.49 -6.57
CA GLY A 37 1.43 -7.56 -7.64
C GLY A 37 1.31 -8.80 -8.51
N HIS A 38 0.84 -9.95 -7.99
CA HIS A 38 0.54 -11.12 -8.81
C HIS A 38 -0.63 -10.84 -9.76
N VAL A 39 -1.67 -10.17 -9.26
CA VAL A 39 -2.81 -9.77 -10.09
C VAL A 39 -2.39 -8.77 -11.16
N LEU A 40 -1.55 -7.79 -10.81
CA LEU A 40 -0.98 -6.87 -11.78
C LEU A 40 -0.16 -7.63 -12.84
N GLN A 41 0.64 -8.65 -12.45
CA GLN A 41 1.40 -9.48 -13.38
C GLN A 41 0.47 -10.25 -14.34
N GLU A 42 -0.67 -10.78 -13.85
CA GLU A 42 -1.68 -11.43 -14.69
C GLU A 42 -2.17 -10.50 -15.81
N TYR A 43 -2.49 -9.24 -15.49
CA TYR A 43 -2.94 -8.25 -16.47
C TYR A 43 -1.82 -7.78 -17.42
N LEU A 44 -0.59 -7.65 -16.93
CA LEU A 44 0.56 -7.29 -17.76
C LEU A 44 0.94 -8.41 -18.73
N GLY A 45 0.77 -9.66 -18.34
CA GLY A 45 1.20 -10.82 -19.13
C GLY A 45 2.70 -10.74 -19.43
N GLN A 46 3.05 -10.80 -20.71
CA GLN A 46 4.45 -10.71 -21.17
C GLN A 46 4.93 -9.28 -21.46
N ARG A 47 4.13 -8.25 -21.13
CA ARG A 47 4.51 -6.84 -21.38
C ARG A 47 5.41 -6.25 -20.33
N GLY A 48 5.57 -6.94 -19.19
CA GLY A 48 6.40 -6.50 -18.07
C GLY A 48 6.57 -7.61 -17.04
N ARG A 49 7.43 -7.35 -16.08
CA ARG A 49 7.70 -8.22 -14.94
C ARG A 49 7.41 -7.46 -13.65
N VAL A 50 6.70 -8.09 -12.72
CA VAL A 50 6.41 -7.55 -11.39
C VAL A 50 7.21 -8.30 -10.33
N GLU A 51 7.93 -7.57 -9.49
CA GLU A 51 8.57 -8.09 -8.29
C GLU A 51 7.86 -7.55 -7.05
N ILE A 52 7.65 -8.40 -6.06
CA ILE A 52 6.95 -8.07 -4.82
C ILE A 52 7.97 -8.02 -3.70
N SER A 53 7.95 -6.94 -2.95
CA SER A 53 8.82 -6.69 -1.80
C SER A 53 8.03 -6.05 -0.67
N GLY A 54 7.15 -6.84 -0.06
CA GLY A 54 6.41 -6.51 1.16
C GLY A 54 7.03 -7.19 2.37
N ILE A 55 7.12 -6.51 3.51
CA ILE A 55 7.54 -7.07 4.79
C ILE A 55 6.46 -6.77 5.83
N CYS A 56 5.88 -7.82 6.42
CA CYS A 56 4.83 -7.69 7.43
C CYS A 56 5.31 -6.90 8.65
N GLY A 57 4.48 -5.96 9.12
CA GLY A 57 4.78 -5.13 10.30
C GLY A 57 5.73 -3.97 10.06
N GLU A 58 6.33 -3.84 8.87
CA GLU A 58 7.35 -2.83 8.58
C GLU A 58 6.78 -1.41 8.64
N VAL A 59 7.50 -0.52 9.31
CA VAL A 59 7.19 0.93 9.35
C VAL A 59 7.99 1.68 8.29
N THR A 60 7.53 2.88 7.92
CA THR A 60 8.15 3.64 6.83
C THR A 60 9.62 3.99 7.05
N GLY A 61 10.05 4.12 8.32
CA GLY A 61 11.46 4.32 8.65
C GLY A 61 12.35 3.14 8.24
N GLU A 62 11.88 1.92 8.46
CA GLU A 62 12.56 0.68 8.07
C GLU A 62 12.54 0.50 6.54
N MET A 63 11.39 0.80 5.90
CA MET A 63 11.27 0.82 4.45
C MET A 63 12.35 1.68 3.78
N VAL A 64 12.62 2.88 4.34
CA VAL A 64 13.69 3.78 3.85
C VAL A 64 15.06 3.10 3.90
N LEU A 65 15.36 2.34 4.96
CA LEU A 65 16.67 1.70 5.13
C LEU A 65 16.97 0.66 4.04
N ARG A 66 15.96 -0.12 3.63
CA ARG A 66 16.13 -1.16 2.60
C ARG A 66 15.85 -0.70 1.17
N PHE A 67 15.31 0.52 0.98
CA PHE A 67 14.85 1.01 -0.32
C PHE A 67 15.93 0.95 -1.39
N ARG A 68 17.18 1.31 -1.04
CA ARG A 68 18.30 1.27 -1.98
C ARG A 68 18.54 -0.13 -2.53
N GLY A 69 18.80 -1.11 -1.67
CA GLY A 69 19.15 -2.48 -2.08
C GLY A 69 18.00 -3.21 -2.75
N THR A 70 16.76 -2.87 -2.34
CA THR A 70 15.56 -3.57 -2.81
C THR A 70 14.99 -2.95 -4.10
N VAL A 71 15.10 -1.64 -4.27
CA VAL A 71 14.49 -0.92 -5.39
C VAL A 71 15.55 -0.30 -6.29
N LEU A 72 16.40 0.61 -5.76
CA LEU A 72 17.30 1.40 -6.62
C LEU A 72 18.31 0.52 -7.37
N ASP A 73 18.90 -0.46 -6.68
CA ASP A 73 19.91 -1.36 -7.26
C ASP A 73 19.32 -2.32 -8.31
N ARG A 74 18.00 -2.55 -8.27
CA ARG A 74 17.24 -3.33 -9.28
C ARG A 74 16.93 -2.54 -10.55
N LYS A 75 16.99 -1.20 -10.48
CA LYS A 75 16.73 -0.27 -11.59
C LYS A 75 15.40 -0.57 -12.31
N PRO A 76 14.26 -0.67 -11.59
CA PRO A 76 12.97 -0.86 -12.22
C PRO A 76 12.59 0.38 -13.01
N GLN A 77 11.66 0.26 -13.96
CA GLN A 77 11.03 1.41 -14.60
C GLN A 77 10.07 2.13 -13.67
N MET A 78 9.44 1.37 -12.76
CA MET A 78 8.41 1.89 -11.86
C MET A 78 8.51 1.20 -10.50
N VAL A 79 8.20 1.94 -9.44
CA VAL A 79 8.00 1.40 -8.10
C VAL A 79 6.67 1.87 -7.52
N ILE A 80 5.82 0.92 -7.14
CA ILE A 80 4.56 1.18 -6.43
C ILE A 80 4.88 1.13 -4.95
N ILE A 81 4.60 2.22 -4.21
CA ILE A 81 4.99 2.36 -2.80
C ILE A 81 3.74 2.51 -1.94
N LEU A 82 3.48 1.52 -1.11
CA LEU A 82 2.42 1.50 -0.11
C LEU A 82 3.03 1.30 1.27
N GLY A 83 2.89 2.27 2.17
CA GLY A 83 3.39 2.20 3.54
C GLY A 83 2.81 3.28 4.43
N GLY A 84 2.92 3.10 5.74
CA GLY A 84 2.42 4.02 6.76
C GLY A 84 1.28 3.45 7.61
N THR A 85 0.72 2.31 7.24
CA THR A 85 -0.33 1.65 8.02
C THR A 85 0.16 1.27 9.42
N ASN A 86 1.35 0.69 9.53
CA ASN A 86 1.95 0.29 10.81
C ASN A 86 2.38 1.51 11.64
N ASP A 87 2.96 2.53 11.00
CA ASP A 87 3.30 3.80 11.65
C ASP A 87 2.07 4.43 12.32
N LEU A 88 0.94 4.49 11.60
CA LEU A 88 -0.33 4.99 12.13
C LEU A 88 -0.86 4.11 13.28
N GLY A 89 -0.64 2.79 13.22
CA GLY A 89 -0.94 1.85 14.30
C GLY A 89 -0.16 2.19 15.58
N TRP A 90 1.07 2.64 15.47
CA TRP A 90 1.91 3.14 16.55
C TRP A 90 1.69 4.62 16.89
N ASN A 91 0.63 5.24 16.38
CA ASN A 91 0.28 6.64 16.58
C ASN A 91 1.32 7.66 16.08
N ALA A 92 2.14 7.30 15.08
CA ALA A 92 3.06 8.25 14.47
C ALA A 92 2.32 9.41 13.80
N ASP A 93 2.98 10.57 13.78
CA ASP A 93 2.46 11.77 13.11
C ASP A 93 2.43 11.55 11.58
N PRO A 94 1.30 11.79 10.89
CA PRO A 94 1.21 11.68 9.43
C PRO A 94 2.26 12.48 8.66
N ALA A 95 2.69 13.63 9.18
CA ALA A 95 3.75 14.41 8.54
C ALA A 95 5.13 13.75 8.67
N GLU A 96 5.37 13.00 9.73
CA GLU A 96 6.59 12.19 9.89
C GLU A 96 6.62 11.02 8.92
N ILE A 97 5.51 10.29 8.83
CA ILE A 97 5.33 9.20 7.85
C ILE A 97 5.57 9.74 6.45
N MET A 98 4.94 10.88 6.11
CA MET A 98 5.10 11.50 4.81
C MET A 98 6.55 11.89 4.50
N ARG A 99 7.33 12.35 5.50
CA ARG A 99 8.77 12.64 5.31
C ARG A 99 9.54 11.39 4.85
N ASN A 100 9.23 10.22 5.40
CA ASN A 100 9.86 8.97 5.00
C ASN A 100 9.41 8.54 3.59
N LEU A 101 8.12 8.64 3.27
CA LEU A 101 7.60 8.37 1.94
C LEU A 101 8.26 9.28 0.88
N VAL A 102 8.38 10.59 1.16
CA VAL A 102 9.04 11.54 0.26
C VAL A 102 10.50 11.19 0.01
N LYS A 103 11.25 10.73 1.02
CA LYS A 103 12.64 10.26 0.83
C LYS A 103 12.69 9.15 -0.23
N MET A 104 11.77 8.18 -0.18
CA MET A 104 11.71 7.09 -1.14
C MET A 104 11.27 7.57 -2.53
N TYR A 105 10.23 8.42 -2.61
CA TYR A 105 9.77 8.98 -3.88
C TYR A 105 10.86 9.79 -4.58
N GLU A 106 11.54 10.67 -3.85
CA GLU A 106 12.61 11.50 -4.45
C GLU A 106 13.86 10.67 -4.79
N SER A 107 14.18 9.64 -4.00
CA SER A 107 15.27 8.71 -4.33
C SER A 107 14.99 7.93 -5.61
N ALA A 108 13.74 7.45 -5.80
CA ALA A 108 13.32 6.79 -7.04
C ALA A 108 13.45 7.74 -8.23
N ARG A 109 12.90 8.97 -8.11
CA ARG A 109 12.95 9.99 -9.17
C ARG A 109 14.38 10.36 -9.54
N ALA A 110 15.26 10.55 -8.56
CA ALA A 110 16.68 10.83 -8.78
C ALA A 110 17.39 9.69 -9.53
N ALA A 111 16.92 8.46 -9.39
CA ALA A 111 17.40 7.29 -10.11
C ALA A 111 16.67 7.04 -11.45
N SER A 112 15.84 7.98 -11.92
CA SER A 112 15.00 7.85 -13.13
C SER A 112 13.98 6.69 -13.05
N ILE A 113 13.56 6.32 -11.84
CA ILE A 113 12.50 5.35 -11.56
C ILE A 113 11.20 6.13 -11.32
N VAL A 114 10.10 5.73 -11.95
CA VAL A 114 8.79 6.36 -11.74
C VAL A 114 8.18 5.85 -10.43
N PRO A 115 8.07 6.68 -9.37
CA PRO A 115 7.34 6.27 -8.18
C PRO A 115 5.83 6.43 -8.40
N VAL A 116 5.07 5.44 -7.94
CA VAL A 116 3.60 5.47 -7.87
C VAL A 116 3.22 5.44 -6.39
N PRO A 117 2.90 6.60 -5.78
CA PRO A 117 2.37 6.67 -4.43
C PRO A 117 1.02 5.97 -4.33
N VAL A 118 0.78 5.29 -3.21
CA VAL A 118 -0.52 4.68 -2.90
C VAL A 118 -1.01 5.21 -1.56
N THR A 119 -2.29 5.60 -1.48
CA THR A 119 -2.91 5.97 -0.21
C THR A 119 -3.09 4.75 0.69
N VAL A 120 -2.93 4.90 2.01
CA VAL A 120 -3.18 3.80 2.95
C VAL A 120 -4.68 3.53 3.05
N PRO A 121 -5.13 2.25 3.03
CA PRO A 121 -6.54 1.92 3.20
C PRO A 121 -7.05 2.32 4.57
N SER A 122 -8.37 2.37 4.74
CA SER A 122 -9.01 2.60 6.04
C SER A 122 -8.82 1.40 6.98
N ILE A 123 -9.36 1.51 8.17
CA ILE A 123 -9.49 0.40 9.14
C ILE A 123 -10.95 0.20 9.51
N ARG A 124 -11.27 -0.97 10.04
CA ARG A 124 -12.54 -1.27 10.70
C ARG A 124 -12.27 -1.90 12.06
N VAL A 125 -13.10 -1.60 13.03
CA VAL A 125 -13.17 -2.30 14.30
C VAL A 125 -14.57 -2.89 14.41
N ASP A 126 -14.66 -4.18 14.67
CA ASP A 126 -15.96 -4.84 14.81
C ASP A 126 -16.72 -4.29 16.01
N ALA A 127 -18.05 -4.19 15.87
CA ALA A 127 -18.96 -3.57 16.83
C ALA A 127 -19.04 -4.24 18.24
N GLY A 128 -18.20 -5.24 18.51
CA GLY A 128 -18.10 -5.94 19.79
C GLY A 128 -16.96 -5.48 20.70
N ALA A 129 -16.22 -4.45 20.34
CA ALA A 129 -15.21 -3.88 21.22
C ALA A 129 -15.92 -3.02 22.29
N ASP A 130 -16.26 -3.64 23.42
CA ASP A 130 -16.89 -3.03 24.62
C ASP A 130 -16.00 -1.98 25.32
N HIS A 131 -15.27 -1.16 24.56
CA HIS A 131 -14.48 -0.07 25.13
C HIS A 131 -15.22 1.24 24.93
N PRO A 132 -15.52 2.01 26.01
CA PRO A 132 -16.30 3.27 25.90
C PRO A 132 -15.71 4.28 24.92
N ASP A 133 -14.40 4.21 24.68
CA ASP A 133 -13.67 5.12 23.81
C ASP A 133 -13.38 4.55 22.38
N ALA A 134 -13.85 3.33 22.08
CA ALA A 134 -13.53 2.67 20.80
C ALA A 134 -13.95 3.48 19.58
N ALA A 135 -15.14 4.10 19.62
CA ALA A 135 -15.64 4.93 18.53
C ALA A 135 -14.80 6.19 18.32
N ALA A 136 -14.41 6.86 19.41
CA ALA A 136 -13.55 8.05 19.35
C ALA A 136 -12.14 7.70 18.86
N TRP A 137 -11.59 6.58 19.33
CA TRP A 137 -10.30 6.06 18.89
C TRP A 137 -10.31 5.75 17.39
N LEU A 138 -11.34 5.04 16.90
CA LEU A 138 -11.51 4.68 15.49
C LEU A 138 -11.64 5.94 14.62
N ALA A 139 -12.49 6.89 15.02
CA ALA A 139 -12.65 8.15 14.30
C ALA A 139 -11.32 8.93 14.19
N GLY A 140 -10.57 9.02 15.28
CA GLY A 140 -9.25 9.63 15.29
C GLY A 140 -8.24 8.90 14.41
N HIS A 141 -8.32 7.58 14.35
CA HIS A 141 -7.47 6.76 13.50
C HIS A 141 -7.78 6.96 12.01
N ILE A 142 -9.07 6.99 11.64
CA ILE A 142 -9.50 7.26 10.26
C ILE A 142 -9.08 8.69 9.85
N GLN A 143 -9.25 9.67 10.75
CA GLN A 143 -8.83 11.05 10.49
C GLN A 143 -7.33 11.16 10.17
N ARG A 144 -6.46 10.48 10.95
CA ARG A 144 -5.01 10.48 10.68
C ARG A 144 -4.67 9.79 9.35
N ARG A 145 -5.38 8.71 8.97
CA ARG A 145 -5.23 8.07 7.65
C ARG A 145 -5.60 9.03 6.53
N GLN A 146 -6.72 9.71 6.65
CA GLN A 146 -7.13 10.73 5.68
C GLN A 146 -6.13 11.89 5.60
N GLN A 147 -5.53 12.30 6.74
CA GLN A 147 -4.51 13.34 6.75
C GLN A 147 -3.25 12.88 5.98
N LEU A 148 -2.76 11.67 6.23
CA LEU A 148 -1.63 11.09 5.48
C LEU A 148 -1.97 10.99 3.99
N ASN A 149 -3.16 10.49 3.66
CA ASN A 149 -3.59 10.30 2.27
C ASN A 149 -3.70 11.64 1.51
N ARG A 150 -4.17 12.71 2.17
CA ARG A 150 -4.11 14.06 1.59
C ARG A 150 -2.68 14.51 1.31
N LEU A 151 -1.75 14.29 2.24
CA LEU A 151 -0.33 14.62 2.03
C LEU A 151 0.28 13.85 0.85
N ILE A 152 -0.07 12.58 0.69
CA ILE A 152 0.35 11.74 -0.46
C ILE A 152 -0.20 12.30 -1.77
N ALA A 153 -1.51 12.56 -1.85
CA ALA A 153 -2.17 13.10 -3.03
C ALA A 153 -1.64 14.48 -3.41
N ASP A 154 -1.47 15.38 -2.44
CA ASP A 154 -0.91 16.72 -2.63
C ASP A 154 0.53 16.68 -3.15
N TYR A 155 1.34 15.77 -2.62
CA TYR A 155 2.70 15.58 -3.11
C TYR A 155 2.68 15.10 -4.57
N ALA A 156 1.89 14.06 -4.88
CA ALA A 156 1.77 13.52 -6.22
C ALA A 156 1.32 14.62 -7.21
N GLY A 157 0.30 15.39 -6.86
CA GLY A 157 -0.20 16.51 -7.68
C GLY A 157 0.88 17.57 -7.93
N ARG A 158 1.62 18.01 -6.88
CA ARG A 158 2.71 18.99 -7.05
C ARG A 158 3.87 18.49 -7.90
N LYS A 159 4.08 17.17 -7.96
CA LYS A 159 5.18 16.55 -8.70
C LYS A 159 4.76 16.03 -10.08
N GLY A 160 3.49 16.15 -10.45
CA GLY A 160 2.94 15.60 -11.70
C GLY A 160 3.01 14.07 -11.76
N LEU A 161 2.90 13.39 -10.60
CA LEU A 161 2.90 11.94 -10.50
C LEU A 161 1.46 11.42 -10.50
N SER A 162 1.23 10.29 -11.16
CA SER A 162 0.04 9.49 -10.90
C SER A 162 0.16 8.87 -9.50
N TYR A 163 -0.94 8.81 -8.76
CA TYR A 163 -1.03 8.09 -7.50
C TYR A 163 -2.27 7.22 -7.49
N PHE A 164 -2.33 6.30 -6.53
CA PHE A 164 -3.43 5.35 -6.43
C PHE A 164 -4.20 5.57 -5.13
N ASP A 165 -5.51 5.82 -5.22
CA ASP A 165 -6.37 6.02 -4.06
C ASP A 165 -6.99 4.69 -3.60
N LEU A 166 -6.20 3.91 -2.84
CA LEU A 166 -6.65 2.65 -2.27
C LEU A 166 -7.63 2.86 -1.11
N PHE A 167 -7.55 4.01 -0.41
CA PHE A 167 -8.47 4.34 0.66
C PHE A 167 -9.91 4.40 0.11
N THR A 168 -10.15 5.25 -0.87
CA THR A 168 -11.48 5.41 -1.47
C THR A 168 -11.95 4.13 -2.16
N ALA A 169 -11.04 3.38 -2.77
CA ALA A 169 -11.39 2.14 -3.46
C ALA A 169 -11.85 1.01 -2.53
N THR A 170 -11.47 1.05 -1.25
CA THR A 170 -11.74 -0.04 -0.28
C THR A 170 -12.56 0.39 0.93
N ALA A 171 -12.81 1.68 1.11
CA ALA A 171 -13.64 2.17 2.20
C ALA A 171 -15.13 2.04 1.88
N ASP A 172 -15.91 1.83 2.92
CA ASP A 172 -17.34 2.04 2.89
C ASP A 172 -17.62 3.55 2.78
N PRO A 173 -18.43 4.02 1.82
CA PRO A 173 -18.60 5.45 1.54
C PRO A 173 -19.31 6.24 2.66
N ASP A 174 -20.13 5.56 3.46
CA ASP A 174 -20.92 6.21 4.50
C ASP A 174 -20.13 6.32 5.83
N SER A 175 -19.48 5.23 6.22
CA SER A 175 -18.74 5.14 7.48
C SER A 175 -17.26 5.53 7.36
N LEU A 176 -16.70 5.53 6.15
CA LEU A 176 -15.28 5.67 5.84
C LEU A 176 -14.40 4.56 6.46
N MET A 177 -14.99 3.53 7.01
CA MET A 177 -14.28 2.35 7.49
C MET A 177 -13.88 1.44 6.32
N LEU A 178 -12.89 0.59 6.54
CA LEU A 178 -12.56 -0.48 5.60
C LEU A 178 -13.76 -1.41 5.43
N ALA A 179 -14.25 -1.54 4.18
CA ALA A 179 -15.45 -2.30 3.91
C ALA A 179 -15.30 -3.78 4.27
N GLU A 180 -16.34 -4.38 4.84
CA GLU A 180 -16.35 -5.80 5.24
C GLU A 180 -16.03 -6.76 4.09
N ALA A 181 -16.49 -6.43 2.87
CA ALA A 181 -16.20 -7.22 1.67
C ALA A 181 -14.70 -7.33 1.36
N TYR A 182 -13.89 -6.41 1.89
CA TYR A 182 -12.46 -6.33 1.59
C TYR A 182 -11.54 -6.65 2.76
N SER A 183 -12.08 -6.99 3.95
CA SER A 183 -11.23 -7.31 5.09
C SER A 183 -11.90 -8.26 6.09
N ASN A 184 -11.15 -9.24 6.59
CA ASN A 184 -11.59 -10.15 7.64
C ASN A 184 -11.31 -9.61 9.05
N ASP A 185 -10.22 -8.85 9.21
CA ASP A 185 -9.72 -8.37 10.51
C ASP A 185 -9.82 -6.84 10.67
N GLY A 186 -10.36 -6.17 9.68
CA GLY A 186 -10.47 -4.70 9.66
C GLY A 186 -9.18 -3.96 9.35
N LEU A 187 -8.10 -4.65 8.96
CA LEU A 187 -6.79 -4.08 8.62
C LEU A 187 -6.23 -4.61 7.30
N HIS A 188 -6.11 -5.93 7.17
CA HIS A 188 -5.57 -6.58 5.98
C HIS A 188 -6.68 -6.86 4.96
N LEU A 189 -6.32 -6.79 3.68
CA LEU A 189 -7.30 -7.03 2.63
C LEU A 189 -7.54 -8.53 2.45
N THR A 190 -8.76 -8.89 2.05
CA THR A 190 -9.09 -10.22 1.54
C THR A 190 -8.55 -10.42 0.12
N THR A 191 -8.62 -11.66 -0.40
CA THR A 191 -8.31 -11.95 -1.81
C THR A 191 -9.08 -11.02 -2.76
N SER A 192 -10.36 -10.72 -2.48
CA SER A 192 -11.16 -9.79 -3.30
C SER A 192 -10.62 -8.36 -3.25
N GLY A 193 -10.19 -7.90 -2.07
CA GLY A 193 -9.57 -6.58 -1.90
C GLY A 193 -8.23 -6.46 -2.64
N TYR A 194 -7.35 -7.45 -2.52
CA TYR A 194 -6.08 -7.47 -3.27
C TYR A 194 -6.27 -7.60 -4.78
N ARG A 195 -7.28 -8.36 -5.23
CA ARG A 195 -7.64 -8.44 -6.66
C ARG A 195 -8.18 -7.11 -7.17
N LEU A 196 -9.01 -6.42 -6.38
CA LEU A 196 -9.45 -5.06 -6.71
C LEU A 196 -8.23 -4.16 -6.89
N PHE A 197 -7.33 -4.13 -5.89
CA PHE A 197 -6.15 -3.27 -5.91
C PHE A 197 -5.27 -3.56 -7.14
N GLY A 198 -4.90 -4.82 -7.40
CA GLY A 198 -4.07 -5.18 -8.55
C GLY A 198 -4.70 -4.82 -9.89
N ARG A 199 -6.04 -4.97 -10.04
CA ARG A 199 -6.77 -4.59 -11.24
C ARG A 199 -6.77 -3.07 -11.47
N LEU A 200 -6.90 -2.31 -10.42
CA LEU A 200 -6.95 -0.85 -10.49
C LEU A 200 -5.58 -0.23 -10.83
N LEU A 201 -4.47 -0.92 -10.58
CA LEU A 201 -3.12 -0.49 -10.94
C LEU A 201 -2.79 -0.68 -12.43
N TYR A 202 -3.61 -1.46 -13.13
CA TYR A 202 -3.49 -1.70 -14.57
C TYR A 202 -4.28 -0.68 -15.39
#